data_cd7d0acff6914d39fdb64eb2b9d36490
#
_entry.id   cd7d0acff6914d39fdb64eb2b9d36490
#
_cell.length_a   1.000
_cell.length_b   1.000
_cell.length_c   1.000
_cell.angle_alpha   90.00
_cell.angle_beta   90.00
_cell.angle_gamma   90.00
#
_symmetry.space_group_name_H-M   'P 1'
#
loop_
_entity.id
_entity.type
_entity.pdbx_description
1 polymer ?
#
loop_
_entity_poly.entity_id
_entity_poly.type
_entity_poly.pdbx_seq_one_letter_code
_entity_poly.pdbx_strand_id
1 'polypeptide(L)'
;GQGADDTGEFKAYQFGDPLEKISMTESLRNAQIRSAGDDFTLHHDDLVVEDSYYNTQMSTVLMIDISHSMILYGEDRITPAKKVAMALAEFITTRYPKDTLDILVFGNDAWPIALKDIPYLQVGPYHTNTVAGLTLAMDLLRRRKNSNKQIFMITDGKPSCLKNSDGTYYKNSNGLDNHIVDKCYNMARQARKLHIPITTFMIAQDPYLKEFIRNFTEANKGKAFFTGLKGLGEMIFEDYEQNRKKRLR
;
A
#
# COMPACT_ATOMS: atom_id res chain seq x y z
N GLY A 1 -19.50 -4.27 12.77
CA GLY A 1 -19.52 -5.71 12.76
C GLY A 1 -18.35 -6.21 11.94
N GLN A 2 -17.36 -6.83 12.56
CA GLN A 2 -16.28 -7.53 11.87
C GLN A 2 -16.92 -8.81 11.30
N GLY A 3 -17.23 -8.81 10.02
CA GLY A 3 -17.61 -10.02 9.31
C GLY A 3 -16.35 -10.78 8.96
N ALA A 4 -16.04 -11.85 9.67
CA ALA A 4 -15.19 -12.89 9.15
C ALA A 4 -15.98 -13.56 8.02
N ASP A 5 -15.60 -13.36 6.77
CA ASP A 5 -16.08 -14.21 5.69
C ASP A 5 -15.36 -15.55 5.82
N ASP A 6 -16.10 -16.56 6.15
CA ASP A 6 -15.67 -17.95 6.15
C ASP A 6 -15.28 -18.30 4.71
N THR A 7 -13.99 -18.45 4.45
CA THR A 7 -13.51 -18.79 3.09
C THR A 7 -13.70 -20.25 2.76
N GLY A 8 -14.12 -21.08 3.71
CA GLY A 8 -14.24 -22.52 3.56
C GLY A 8 -12.91 -23.24 3.29
N GLU A 9 -11.79 -22.57 3.50
CA GLU A 9 -10.47 -23.18 3.41
C GLU A 9 -10.08 -23.77 4.77
N PHE A 10 -9.58 -24.99 4.74
CA PHE A 10 -9.13 -25.71 5.92
C PHE A 10 -7.63 -25.95 5.82
N LYS A 11 -6.92 -25.85 6.95
CA LYS A 11 -5.51 -26.23 7.07
C LYS A 11 -5.35 -27.29 8.15
N ALA A 12 -4.28 -28.09 8.07
CA ALA A 12 -3.91 -28.99 9.14
C ALA A 12 -3.67 -28.21 10.44
N TYR A 13 -4.22 -28.73 11.53
CA TYR A 13 -4.02 -28.16 12.87
C TYR A 13 -2.52 -28.15 13.22
N GLN A 14 -2.07 -27.03 13.74
CA GLN A 14 -0.71 -26.88 14.29
C GLN A 14 -0.79 -26.47 15.77
N PHE A 15 0.19 -26.90 16.55
CA PHE A 15 0.26 -26.51 17.96
C PHE A 15 0.26 -24.97 18.09
N GLY A 16 -0.71 -24.45 18.85
CA GLY A 16 -0.94 -23.01 19.01
C GLY A 16 -2.11 -22.44 18.21
N ASP A 17 -2.71 -23.23 17.29
CA ASP A 17 -3.96 -22.82 16.64
C ASP A 17 -5.10 -22.85 17.68
N PRO A 18 -6.07 -21.90 17.62
CA PRO A 18 -7.21 -21.88 18.52
C PRO A 18 -8.07 -23.13 18.38
N LEU A 19 -8.33 -23.80 19.50
CA LEU A 19 -9.13 -25.04 19.50
C LEU A 19 -10.58 -24.84 19.04
N GLU A 20 -11.13 -23.65 19.27
CA GLU A 20 -12.49 -23.28 18.83
C GLU A 20 -12.63 -23.19 17.31
N LYS A 21 -11.51 -23.14 16.58
CA LYS A 21 -11.49 -23.13 15.11
C LYS A 21 -11.35 -24.52 14.48
N ILE A 22 -11.24 -25.56 15.30
CA ILE A 22 -11.20 -26.93 14.78
C ILE A 22 -12.53 -27.26 14.12
N SER A 23 -12.50 -27.58 12.83
CA SER A 23 -13.64 -28.12 12.12
C SER A 23 -13.78 -29.61 12.44
N MET A 24 -14.68 -29.95 13.33
CA MET A 24 -14.94 -31.37 13.67
C MET A 24 -15.45 -32.15 12.47
N THR A 25 -16.26 -31.55 11.62
CA THR A 25 -16.79 -32.21 10.42
C THR A 25 -15.68 -32.65 9.47
N GLU A 26 -14.75 -31.75 9.14
CA GLU A 26 -13.64 -32.06 8.23
C GLU A 26 -12.58 -32.96 8.92
N SER A 27 -12.35 -32.78 10.22
CA SER A 27 -11.45 -33.64 10.99
C SER A 27 -11.97 -35.10 11.05
N LEU A 28 -13.25 -35.27 11.29
CA LEU A 28 -13.89 -36.62 11.28
C LEU A 28 -13.85 -37.23 9.88
N ARG A 29 -14.05 -36.44 8.84
CA ARG A 29 -13.91 -36.88 7.45
C ARG A 29 -12.50 -37.39 7.15
N ASN A 30 -11.47 -36.69 7.59
CA ASN A 30 -10.08 -37.14 7.44
C ASN A 30 -9.83 -38.44 8.18
N ALA A 31 -10.32 -38.57 9.42
CA ALA A 31 -10.23 -39.80 10.18
C ALA A 31 -10.93 -40.99 9.48
N GLN A 32 -12.10 -40.78 8.89
CA GLN A 32 -12.82 -41.81 8.11
C GLN A 32 -12.01 -42.23 6.86
N ILE A 33 -11.45 -41.29 6.15
CA ILE A 33 -10.61 -41.57 4.96
C ILE A 33 -9.37 -42.36 5.37
N ARG A 34 -8.72 -42.01 6.50
CA ARG A 34 -7.54 -42.72 6.99
C ARG A 34 -7.84 -44.13 7.50
N SER A 35 -8.92 -44.29 8.24
CA SER A 35 -9.26 -45.58 8.87
C SER A 35 -9.89 -46.61 7.91
N ALA A 36 -10.24 -46.22 6.69
CA ALA A 36 -10.82 -47.09 5.66
C ALA A 36 -11.96 -48.02 6.15
N GLY A 37 -12.64 -47.66 7.26
CA GLY A 37 -13.77 -48.40 7.81
C GLY A 37 -13.45 -49.33 9.00
N ASP A 38 -12.18 -49.50 9.35
CA ASP A 38 -11.77 -50.19 10.57
C ASP A 38 -11.61 -49.18 11.72
N ASP A 39 -11.77 -49.63 12.96
CA ASP A 39 -11.75 -48.90 14.22
C ASP A 39 -11.57 -47.37 14.13
N PHE A 40 -12.68 -46.67 14.07
CA PHE A 40 -12.70 -45.20 13.93
C PHE A 40 -12.09 -44.55 15.18
N THR A 41 -10.91 -43.99 15.05
CA THR A 41 -10.22 -43.15 16.06
C THR A 41 -9.77 -41.85 15.45
N LEU A 42 -9.98 -40.74 16.15
CA LEU A 42 -9.53 -39.42 15.72
C LEU A 42 -8.06 -39.23 16.18
N HIS A 43 -7.18 -39.00 15.23
CA HIS A 43 -5.77 -38.71 15.51
C HIS A 43 -5.50 -37.21 15.39
N HIS A 44 -4.42 -36.74 16.00
CA HIS A 44 -3.97 -35.37 15.91
C HIS A 44 -3.79 -34.93 14.45
N ASP A 45 -3.28 -35.82 13.59
CA ASP A 45 -3.02 -35.52 12.17
C ASP A 45 -4.31 -35.40 11.33
N ASP A 46 -5.46 -35.86 11.86
CA ASP A 46 -6.75 -35.70 11.20
C ASP A 46 -7.35 -34.30 11.45
N LEU A 47 -6.85 -33.60 12.48
CA LEU A 47 -7.39 -32.31 12.88
C LEU A 47 -7.12 -31.26 11.83
N VAL A 48 -8.17 -30.57 11.44
CA VAL A 48 -8.11 -29.39 10.58
C VAL A 48 -8.80 -28.23 11.26
N VAL A 49 -8.23 -27.05 11.07
CA VAL A 49 -8.82 -25.80 11.53
C VAL A 49 -9.33 -25.01 10.33
N GLU A 50 -10.45 -24.33 10.53
CA GLU A 50 -10.87 -23.32 9.57
C GLU A 50 -9.77 -22.25 9.51
N ASP A 51 -9.14 -22.14 8.35
CA ASP A 51 -8.27 -21.04 8.07
C ASP A 51 -9.15 -19.81 7.80
N SER A 52 -9.66 -19.22 8.87
CA SER A 52 -10.21 -17.89 8.76
C SER A 52 -9.01 -16.98 8.48
N TYR A 53 -8.65 -16.91 7.19
CA TYR A 53 -8.05 -15.68 6.71
C TYR A 53 -9.06 -14.61 7.11
N TYR A 54 -8.75 -13.85 8.14
CA TYR A 54 -9.39 -12.56 8.28
C TYR A 54 -9.16 -11.90 6.94
N ASN A 55 -10.19 -11.88 6.13
CA ASN A 55 -10.20 -11.19 4.86
C ASN A 55 -10.19 -9.71 5.20
N THR A 56 -9.02 -9.25 5.65
CA THR A 56 -8.78 -7.88 6.04
C THR A 56 -8.84 -7.08 4.76
N GLN A 57 -10.04 -6.56 4.48
CA GLN A 57 -10.24 -5.66 3.35
C GLN A 57 -9.24 -4.52 3.48
N MET A 58 -8.43 -4.32 2.46
CA MET A 58 -7.41 -3.29 2.40
C MET A 58 -7.91 -2.13 1.55
N SER A 59 -7.75 -0.92 2.04
CA SER A 59 -7.92 0.30 1.25
C SER A 59 -6.55 0.90 0.98
N THR A 60 -6.19 1.00 -0.28
CA THR A 60 -4.91 1.54 -0.74
C THR A 60 -5.14 2.81 -1.53
N VAL A 61 -4.34 3.83 -1.28
CA VAL A 61 -4.16 4.98 -2.17
C VAL A 61 -2.80 4.89 -2.81
N LEU A 62 -2.76 4.93 -4.14
CA LEU A 62 -1.56 5.06 -4.93
C LEU A 62 -1.37 6.52 -5.33
N MET A 63 -0.27 7.12 -4.87
CA MET A 63 0.13 8.49 -5.21
C MET A 63 1.22 8.44 -6.28
N ILE A 64 1.01 9.14 -7.39
CA ILE A 64 1.97 9.22 -8.49
C ILE A 64 2.46 10.66 -8.64
N ASP A 65 3.76 10.85 -8.49
CA ASP A 65 4.42 12.12 -8.75
C ASP A 65 4.40 12.42 -10.25
N ILE A 66 3.84 13.57 -10.63
CA ILE A 66 3.80 14.07 -12.01
C ILE A 66 4.57 15.39 -12.16
N SER A 67 5.46 15.68 -11.21
CA SER A 67 6.34 16.85 -11.30
C SER A 67 7.33 16.74 -12.45
N HIS A 68 7.90 17.87 -12.82
CA HIS A 68 8.79 17.98 -13.99
C HIS A 68 9.99 17.01 -13.94
N SER A 69 10.50 16.71 -12.74
CA SER A 69 11.62 15.78 -12.55
C SER A 69 11.33 14.35 -13.05
N MET A 70 10.06 13.97 -13.18
CA MET A 70 9.67 12.64 -13.69
C MET A 70 10.00 12.42 -15.19
N ILE A 71 10.45 13.44 -15.92
CA ILE A 71 10.92 13.37 -17.31
C ILE A 71 12.29 14.03 -17.53
N LEU A 72 12.97 14.48 -16.45
CA LEU A 72 14.27 15.11 -16.55
C LEU A 72 15.39 14.07 -16.80
N TYR A 73 16.51 14.58 -17.30
CA TYR A 73 17.76 13.83 -17.50
C TYR A 73 17.66 12.68 -18.53
N GLY A 74 16.74 12.79 -19.50
CA GLY A 74 16.58 11.80 -20.55
C GLY A 74 15.93 10.49 -20.12
N GLU A 75 15.46 10.41 -18.90
CA GLU A 75 14.70 9.27 -18.37
C GLU A 75 13.20 9.57 -18.35
N ASP A 76 12.43 8.68 -18.93
CA ASP A 76 10.97 8.66 -18.80
C ASP A 76 10.59 7.81 -17.58
N ARG A 77 10.29 8.47 -16.46
CA ARG A 77 9.89 7.81 -15.21
C ARG A 77 8.39 7.64 -15.08
N ILE A 78 7.62 8.43 -15.83
CA ILE A 78 6.15 8.39 -15.75
C ILE A 78 5.57 7.16 -16.45
N THR A 79 6.10 6.73 -17.58
CA THR A 79 5.57 5.56 -18.31
C THR A 79 5.66 4.28 -17.48
N PRO A 80 6.78 3.93 -16.83
CA PRO A 80 6.83 2.79 -15.92
C PRO A 80 5.86 2.92 -14.75
N ALA A 81 5.72 4.11 -14.15
CA ALA A 81 4.78 4.34 -13.06
C ALA A 81 3.32 4.11 -13.51
N LYS A 82 2.94 4.55 -14.70
CA LYS A 82 1.61 4.30 -15.30
C LYS A 82 1.35 2.81 -15.49
N LYS A 83 2.31 2.09 -16.05
CA LYS A 83 2.19 0.63 -16.27
C LYS A 83 2.00 -0.11 -14.96
N VAL A 84 2.76 0.23 -13.94
CA VAL A 84 2.63 -0.37 -12.60
C VAL A 84 1.28 -0.06 -11.98
N ALA A 85 0.80 1.18 -12.07
CA ALA A 85 -0.50 1.58 -11.56
C ALA A 85 -1.65 0.79 -12.21
N MET A 86 -1.61 0.63 -13.54
CA MET A 86 -2.61 -0.15 -14.28
C MET A 86 -2.57 -1.63 -13.90
N ALA A 87 -1.38 -2.21 -13.82
CA ALA A 87 -1.20 -3.62 -13.46
C ALA A 87 -1.63 -3.89 -12.00
N LEU A 88 -1.32 -2.98 -11.07
CA LEU A 88 -1.76 -3.09 -9.67
C LEU A 88 -3.28 -3.03 -9.56
N ALA A 89 -3.93 -2.13 -10.31
CA ALA A 89 -5.38 -2.02 -10.33
C ALA A 89 -6.05 -3.31 -10.85
N GLU A 90 -5.53 -3.88 -11.93
CA GLU A 90 -6.01 -5.16 -12.46
C GLU A 90 -5.82 -6.30 -11.46
N PHE A 91 -4.64 -6.37 -10.84
CA PHE A 91 -4.33 -7.38 -9.83
C PHE A 91 -5.28 -7.32 -8.63
N ILE A 92 -5.52 -6.12 -8.09
CA ILE A 92 -6.43 -5.94 -6.95
C ILE A 92 -7.85 -6.31 -7.34
N THR A 93 -8.34 -5.81 -8.49
CA THR A 93 -9.71 -6.04 -8.94
C THR A 93 -10.00 -7.52 -9.17
N THR A 94 -9.04 -8.27 -9.71
CA THR A 94 -9.21 -9.70 -10.00
C THR A 94 -9.00 -10.58 -8.79
N ARG A 95 -7.96 -10.32 -8.01
CA ARG A 95 -7.55 -11.22 -6.93
C ARG A 95 -8.15 -10.88 -5.56
N TYR A 96 -8.43 -9.61 -5.34
CA TYR A 96 -8.95 -9.10 -4.08
C TYR A 96 -10.12 -8.13 -4.31
N PRO A 97 -11.25 -8.62 -4.81
CA PRO A 97 -12.36 -7.75 -5.27
C PRO A 97 -13.02 -6.93 -4.15
N LYS A 98 -12.78 -7.28 -2.89
CA LYS A 98 -13.24 -6.51 -1.73
C LYS A 98 -12.28 -5.40 -1.30
N ASP A 99 -11.04 -5.43 -1.78
CA ASP A 99 -10.08 -4.36 -1.54
C ASP A 99 -10.38 -3.15 -2.43
N THR A 100 -9.99 -1.97 -2.00
CA THR A 100 -10.18 -0.74 -2.77
C THR A 100 -8.85 -0.12 -3.14
N LEU A 101 -8.79 0.44 -4.34
CA LEU A 101 -7.67 1.23 -4.82
C LEU A 101 -8.18 2.57 -5.32
N ASP A 102 -7.70 3.64 -4.71
CA ASP A 102 -7.83 5.00 -5.21
C ASP A 102 -6.48 5.46 -5.75
N ILE A 103 -6.49 6.21 -6.84
CA ILE A 103 -5.28 6.72 -7.48
C ILE A 103 -5.36 8.23 -7.51
N LEU A 104 -4.28 8.88 -7.12
CA LEU A 104 -4.11 10.32 -7.23
C LEU A 104 -2.77 10.66 -7.85
N VAL A 105 -2.69 11.84 -8.40
CA VAL A 105 -1.45 12.45 -8.89
C VAL A 105 -1.17 13.72 -8.11
N PHE A 106 0.10 14.07 -8.00
CA PHE A 106 0.51 15.30 -7.34
C PHE A 106 1.65 16.00 -8.08
N GLY A 107 1.52 17.29 -8.16
CA GLY A 107 2.48 18.25 -8.68
C GLY A 107 2.46 19.48 -7.78
N ASN A 108 2.05 20.65 -8.26
CA ASN A 108 1.83 21.82 -7.39
C ASN A 108 0.63 21.60 -6.44
N ASP A 109 -0.38 20.91 -6.93
CA ASP A 109 -1.55 20.44 -6.19
C ASP A 109 -1.65 18.91 -6.29
N ALA A 110 -2.71 18.35 -5.74
CA ALA A 110 -3.05 16.94 -5.87
C ALA A 110 -4.50 16.79 -6.29
N TRP A 111 -4.77 15.81 -7.14
CA TRP A 111 -6.14 15.47 -7.56
C TRP A 111 -6.30 13.97 -7.85
N PRO A 112 -7.49 13.42 -7.56
CA PRO A 112 -7.74 12.03 -7.88
C PRO A 112 -7.90 11.84 -9.39
N ILE A 113 -7.56 10.65 -9.85
CA ILE A 113 -7.76 10.24 -11.24
C ILE A 113 -8.49 8.91 -11.31
N ALA A 114 -9.29 8.73 -12.34
CA ALA A 114 -9.90 7.45 -12.63
C ALA A 114 -8.87 6.52 -13.31
N LEU A 115 -9.02 5.22 -13.11
CA LEU A 115 -8.15 4.22 -13.73
C LEU A 115 -8.07 4.36 -15.25
N LYS A 116 -9.19 4.66 -15.90
CA LYS A 116 -9.27 4.88 -17.36
C LYS A 116 -8.43 6.06 -17.88
N ASP A 117 -8.09 7.00 -16.99
CA ASP A 117 -7.36 8.22 -17.34
C ASP A 117 -5.84 8.04 -17.21
N ILE A 118 -5.38 6.98 -16.55
CA ILE A 118 -3.94 6.71 -16.35
C ILE A 118 -3.16 6.66 -17.68
N PRO A 119 -3.62 6.01 -18.75
CA PRO A 119 -2.87 5.98 -20.01
C PRO A 119 -2.60 7.36 -20.61
N TYR A 120 -3.42 8.34 -20.29
CA TYR A 120 -3.34 9.72 -20.80
C TYR A 120 -2.61 10.69 -19.85
N LEU A 121 -2.13 10.19 -18.72
CA LEU A 121 -1.35 11.00 -17.78
C LEU A 121 -0.10 11.57 -18.44
N GLN A 122 0.12 12.86 -18.20
CA GLN A 122 1.32 13.55 -18.63
C GLN A 122 1.97 14.26 -17.44
N VAL A 123 3.29 14.30 -17.47
CA VAL A 123 4.07 15.12 -16.56
C VAL A 123 3.86 16.59 -16.94
N GLY A 124 3.57 17.41 -15.94
CA GLY A 124 3.42 18.84 -16.13
C GLY A 124 4.66 19.63 -15.66
N PRO A 125 4.68 20.94 -15.94
CA PRO A 125 5.71 21.84 -15.46
C PRO A 125 5.52 22.16 -13.97
N TYR A 126 5.36 21.13 -13.15
CA TYR A 126 5.00 21.25 -11.75
C TYR A 126 6.20 21.05 -10.84
N HIS A 127 6.17 21.71 -9.69
CA HIS A 127 6.95 21.37 -8.53
C HIS A 127 6.34 20.14 -7.83
N THR A 128 6.96 19.70 -6.75
CA THR A 128 6.53 18.51 -6.00
C THR A 128 5.91 18.94 -4.67
N ASN A 129 4.58 18.91 -4.57
CA ASN A 129 3.84 19.17 -3.36
C ASN A 129 3.41 17.87 -2.69
N THR A 130 4.34 17.25 -1.99
CA THR A 130 4.10 15.99 -1.28
C THR A 130 3.04 16.14 -0.18
N VAL A 131 2.99 17.27 0.49
CA VAL A 131 1.98 17.57 1.53
C VAL A 131 0.57 17.55 0.95
N ALA A 132 0.35 18.17 -0.22
CA ALA A 132 -0.95 18.15 -0.89
C ALA A 132 -1.35 16.72 -1.28
N GLY A 133 -0.41 15.94 -1.81
CA GLY A 133 -0.64 14.53 -2.14
C GLY A 133 -1.06 13.71 -0.93
N LEU A 134 -0.33 13.81 0.16
CA LEU A 134 -0.64 13.08 1.41
C LEU A 134 -1.95 13.54 2.04
N THR A 135 -2.26 14.82 2.00
CA THR A 135 -3.54 15.36 2.50
C THR A 135 -4.70 14.74 1.75
N LEU A 136 -4.64 14.73 0.43
CA LEU A 136 -5.69 14.11 -0.40
C LEU A 136 -5.76 12.60 -0.17
N ALA A 137 -4.63 11.91 -0.07
CA ALA A 137 -4.59 10.47 0.19
C ALA A 137 -5.28 10.11 1.50
N MET A 138 -5.00 10.83 2.58
CA MET A 138 -5.65 10.61 3.87
C MET A 138 -7.15 10.95 3.83
N ASP A 139 -7.56 11.96 3.09
CA ASP A 139 -8.97 12.31 2.89
C ASP A 139 -9.73 11.21 2.14
N LEU A 140 -9.13 10.63 1.10
CA LEU A 140 -9.71 9.50 0.37
C LEU A 140 -9.85 8.27 1.27
N LEU A 141 -8.80 7.95 2.04
CA LEU A 141 -8.83 6.81 2.96
C LEU A 141 -9.83 6.99 4.10
N ARG A 142 -10.02 8.21 4.59
CA ARG A 142 -11.01 8.49 5.63
C ARG A 142 -12.43 8.15 5.20
N ARG A 143 -12.75 8.28 3.91
CA ARG A 143 -14.06 7.92 3.35
C ARG A 143 -14.27 6.42 3.20
N ARG A 144 -13.20 5.62 3.30
CA ARG A 144 -13.26 4.16 3.21
C ARG A 144 -13.61 3.56 4.57
N LYS A 145 -14.52 2.59 4.58
CA LYS A 145 -15.00 1.94 5.81
C LYS A 145 -14.01 0.92 6.38
N ASN A 146 -13.10 0.43 5.55
CA ASN A 146 -12.12 -0.59 5.94
C ASN A 146 -11.17 -0.04 7.01
N SER A 147 -10.85 -0.86 7.99
CA SER A 147 -9.91 -0.51 9.05
C SER A 147 -8.45 -0.54 8.58
N ASN A 148 -8.12 -1.42 7.63
CA ASN A 148 -6.77 -1.52 7.07
C ASN A 148 -6.60 -0.55 5.92
N LYS A 149 -5.69 0.38 6.09
CA LYS A 149 -5.43 1.47 5.16
C LYS A 149 -3.94 1.61 4.93
N GLN A 150 -3.54 1.91 3.71
CA GLN A 150 -2.15 2.18 3.37
C GLN A 150 -2.05 3.18 2.22
N ILE A 151 -0.87 3.81 2.13
CA ILE A 151 -0.50 4.70 1.04
C ILE A 151 0.74 4.12 0.36
N PHE A 152 0.69 4.02 -0.96
CA PHE A 152 1.85 3.80 -1.82
C PHE A 152 2.18 5.10 -2.53
N MET A 153 3.42 5.55 -2.44
CA MET A 153 3.88 6.78 -3.08
C MET A 153 5.03 6.47 -4.03
N ILE A 154 4.83 6.76 -5.30
CA ILE A 154 5.86 6.69 -6.33
C ILE A 154 6.36 8.10 -6.59
N THR A 155 7.63 8.35 -6.31
CA THR A 155 8.26 9.65 -6.47
C THR A 155 9.73 9.52 -6.84
N ASP A 156 10.27 10.48 -7.57
CA ASP A 156 11.70 10.58 -7.79
C ASP A 156 12.34 11.65 -6.90
N GLY A 157 11.52 12.32 -6.04
CA GLY A 157 11.93 13.50 -5.67
C GLY A 157 11.73 14.23 -4.40
N LYS A 158 12.41 15.31 -4.51
CA LYS A 158 12.51 16.37 -3.53
C LYS A 158 11.19 17.13 -3.43
N PRO A 159 10.56 17.19 -2.25
CA PRO A 159 9.44 18.10 -2.04
C PRO A 159 9.93 19.53 -2.21
N SER A 160 9.25 20.31 -3.02
CA SER A 160 9.69 21.65 -3.42
C SER A 160 8.58 22.69 -3.47
N CYS A 161 7.36 22.31 -3.06
CA CYS A 161 6.20 23.18 -3.14
C CYS A 161 5.26 22.95 -1.95
N LEU A 162 4.68 24.03 -1.47
CA LEU A 162 3.55 24.04 -0.53
C LEU A 162 2.48 25.00 -1.05
N LYS A 163 1.22 24.74 -0.71
CA LYS A 163 0.13 25.68 -0.94
C LYS A 163 -0.18 26.40 0.36
N ASN A 164 -0.17 27.73 0.30
CA ASN A 164 -0.54 28.59 1.42
C ASN A 164 -2.06 28.65 1.58
N SER A 165 -2.52 29.09 2.74
CA SER A 165 -3.95 29.24 3.05
C SER A 165 -4.68 30.25 2.14
N ASP A 166 -3.96 31.22 1.59
CA ASP A 166 -4.48 32.23 0.65
C ASP A 166 -4.54 31.72 -0.80
N GLY A 167 -4.14 30.46 -1.05
CA GLY A 167 -4.11 29.85 -2.38
C GLY A 167 -2.83 30.09 -3.16
N THR A 168 -1.88 30.88 -2.66
CA THR A 168 -0.58 31.06 -3.27
C THR A 168 0.33 29.86 -3.00
N TYR A 169 1.41 29.73 -3.79
CA TYR A 169 2.37 28.64 -3.63
C TYR A 169 3.69 29.17 -3.09
N TYR A 170 4.22 28.48 -2.09
CA TYR A 170 5.59 28.58 -1.66
C TYR A 170 6.42 27.54 -2.41
N LYS A 171 7.42 27.98 -3.16
CA LYS A 171 8.26 27.11 -4.00
C LYS A 171 9.73 27.34 -3.69
N ASN A 172 10.49 26.27 -3.55
CA ASN A 172 11.94 26.31 -3.43
C ASN A 172 12.57 25.16 -4.19
N SER A 173 13.27 25.48 -5.27
CA SER A 173 13.95 24.49 -6.12
C SER A 173 15.41 24.26 -5.71
N ASN A 174 15.94 25.03 -4.77
CA ASN A 174 17.34 24.98 -4.34
C ASN A 174 17.49 24.08 -3.11
N GLY A 175 17.89 22.82 -3.32
CA GLY A 175 18.11 21.88 -2.24
C GLY A 175 16.83 21.47 -1.49
N LEU A 176 16.97 20.88 -0.33
CA LEU A 176 15.88 20.57 0.57
C LEU A 176 15.58 21.79 1.46
N ASP A 177 14.35 22.24 1.42
CA ASP A 177 13.87 23.37 2.22
C ASP A 177 13.30 22.86 3.54
N ASN A 178 13.85 23.31 4.66
CA ASN A 178 13.44 22.86 5.99
C ASN A 178 11.96 23.12 6.27
N HIS A 179 11.41 24.24 5.81
CA HIS A 179 9.99 24.54 5.99
C HIS A 179 9.09 23.52 5.29
N ILE A 180 9.44 23.12 4.07
CA ILE A 180 8.72 22.11 3.30
C ILE A 180 8.92 20.71 3.93
N VAL A 181 10.16 20.38 4.26
CA VAL A 181 10.53 19.08 4.85
C VAL A 181 9.82 18.84 6.18
N ASP A 182 9.78 19.84 7.05
CA ASP A 182 9.09 19.75 8.35
C ASP A 182 7.58 19.51 8.18
N LYS A 183 6.96 20.13 7.19
CA LYS A 183 5.55 19.87 6.84
C LYS A 183 5.35 18.44 6.36
N CYS A 184 6.25 17.90 5.55
CA CYS A 184 6.20 16.50 5.11
C CYS A 184 6.32 15.55 6.30
N TYR A 185 7.24 15.79 7.23
CA TYR A 185 7.40 14.96 8.43
C TYR A 185 6.16 15.03 9.33
N ASN A 186 5.54 16.19 9.46
CA ASN A 186 4.29 16.33 10.21
C ASN A 186 3.17 15.51 9.59
N MET A 187 3.05 15.49 8.26
CA MET A 187 2.07 14.65 7.57
C MET A 187 2.34 13.15 7.78
N ALA A 188 3.61 12.75 7.73
CA ALA A 188 4.02 11.38 8.02
C ALA A 188 3.60 10.93 9.43
N ARG A 189 3.80 11.80 10.44
CA ARG A 189 3.38 11.54 11.82
C ARG A 189 1.85 11.51 11.97
N GLN A 190 1.12 12.36 11.25
CA GLN A 190 -0.35 12.33 11.25
C GLN A 190 -0.87 11.02 10.68
N ALA A 191 -0.34 10.56 9.54
CA ALA A 191 -0.68 9.27 8.97
C ALA A 191 -0.39 8.11 9.95
N ARG A 192 0.75 8.16 10.65
CA ARG A 192 1.07 7.19 11.70
C ARG A 192 0.04 7.16 12.83
N LYS A 193 -0.39 8.32 13.32
CA LYS A 193 -1.43 8.42 14.36
C LYS A 193 -2.76 7.81 13.92
N LEU A 194 -3.05 7.85 12.63
CA LEU A 194 -4.24 7.25 12.02
C LEU A 194 -4.03 5.79 11.62
N HIS A 195 -2.89 5.18 11.99
CA HIS A 195 -2.51 3.82 11.62
C HIS A 195 -2.48 3.58 10.10
N ILE A 196 -2.06 4.60 9.34
CA ILE A 196 -1.88 4.54 7.89
C ILE A 196 -0.39 4.47 7.58
N PRO A 197 0.16 3.27 7.27
CA PRO A 197 1.55 3.15 6.83
C PRO A 197 1.71 3.71 5.42
N ILE A 198 2.84 4.39 5.20
CA ILE A 198 3.24 4.90 3.90
C ILE A 198 4.42 4.07 3.43
N THR A 199 4.28 3.46 2.26
CA THR A 199 5.40 2.84 1.55
C THR A 199 5.82 3.74 0.40
N THR A 200 7.06 4.19 0.44
CA THR A 200 7.63 5.07 -0.58
C THR A 200 8.49 4.26 -1.54
N PHE A 201 8.17 4.35 -2.81
CA PHE A 201 8.97 3.80 -3.91
C PHE A 201 9.71 4.95 -4.57
N MET A 202 10.98 5.11 -4.21
CA MET A 202 11.81 6.18 -4.71
C MET A 202 12.63 5.73 -5.92
N ILE A 203 12.42 6.38 -7.03
CA ILE A 203 13.05 6.03 -8.31
C ILE A 203 14.45 6.66 -8.44
N ALA A 204 14.71 7.78 -7.77
CA ALA A 204 15.98 8.48 -7.83
C ALA A 204 17.05 7.89 -6.88
N GLN A 205 18.31 8.12 -7.21
CA GLN A 205 19.47 7.62 -6.47
C GLN A 205 20.26 8.72 -5.72
N ASP A 206 19.72 9.94 -5.63
CA ASP A 206 20.37 11.07 -4.96
C ASP A 206 20.53 10.81 -3.45
N PRO A 207 21.75 10.90 -2.88
CA PRO A 207 21.99 10.65 -1.45
C PRO A 207 21.22 11.57 -0.51
N TYR A 208 21.07 12.85 -0.85
CA TYR A 208 20.32 13.81 -0.01
C TYR A 208 18.83 13.46 0.04
N LEU A 209 18.28 13.03 -1.07
CA LEU A 209 16.89 12.57 -1.14
C LEU A 209 16.70 11.26 -0.39
N LYS A 210 17.69 10.37 -0.40
CA LYS A 210 17.64 9.14 0.40
C LYS A 210 17.57 9.44 1.90
N GLU A 211 18.31 10.42 2.39
CA GLU A 211 18.25 10.84 3.78
C GLU A 211 16.87 11.40 4.14
N PHE A 212 16.34 12.30 3.31
CA PHE A 212 14.97 12.81 3.50
C PHE A 212 13.94 11.68 3.58
N ILE A 213 13.96 10.75 2.63
CA ILE A 213 13.01 9.62 2.62
C ILE A 213 13.19 8.70 3.82
N ARG A 214 14.41 8.45 4.28
CA ARG A 214 14.65 7.69 5.52
C ARG A 214 14.01 8.36 6.74
N ASN A 215 14.20 9.66 6.90
CA ASN A 215 13.63 10.43 7.99
C ASN A 215 12.10 10.50 7.91
N PHE A 216 11.55 10.66 6.71
CA PHE A 216 10.12 10.61 6.45
C PHE A 216 9.53 9.23 6.81
N THR A 217 10.19 8.18 6.39
CA THR A 217 9.80 6.79 6.67
C THR A 217 9.84 6.49 8.17
N GLU A 218 10.89 6.95 8.86
CA GLU A 218 11.00 6.80 10.31
C GLU A 218 9.88 7.55 11.05
N ALA A 219 9.54 8.76 10.61
CA ALA A 219 8.45 9.55 11.19
C ALA A 219 7.08 8.85 11.06
N ASN A 220 6.86 8.14 9.98
CA ASN A 220 5.64 7.38 9.72
C ASN A 220 5.68 5.96 10.31
N LYS A 221 6.86 5.38 10.55
CA LYS A 221 7.07 3.94 10.80
C LYS A 221 6.62 3.07 9.63
N GLY A 222 6.72 3.59 8.43
CA GLY A 222 6.43 2.90 7.18
C GLY A 222 7.64 2.19 6.57
N LYS A 223 7.69 2.15 5.25
CA LYS A 223 8.75 1.52 4.47
C LYS A 223 9.21 2.43 3.34
N ALA A 224 10.45 2.26 2.91
CA ALA A 224 10.98 2.89 1.71
C ALA A 224 11.80 1.88 0.89
N PHE A 225 11.56 1.90 -0.41
CA PHE A 225 12.31 1.12 -1.38
C PHE A 225 13.00 2.09 -2.35
N PHE A 226 14.30 1.91 -2.49
CA PHE A 226 15.12 2.66 -3.45
C PHE A 226 15.35 1.75 -4.65
N THR A 227 14.55 1.93 -5.68
CA THR A 227 14.53 1.03 -6.82
C THR A 227 14.85 1.75 -8.13
N GLY A 228 15.35 1.01 -9.09
CA GLY A 228 15.35 1.44 -10.48
C GLY A 228 13.99 1.21 -11.12
N LEU A 229 13.80 1.75 -12.32
CA LEU A 229 12.55 1.64 -13.07
C LEU A 229 12.14 0.18 -13.34
N LYS A 230 13.10 -0.73 -13.53
CA LYS A 230 12.85 -2.14 -13.86
C LYS A 230 12.29 -2.97 -12.68
N GLY A 231 12.65 -2.61 -11.44
CA GLY A 231 12.23 -3.36 -10.25
C GLY A 231 10.97 -2.85 -9.59
N LEU A 232 10.44 -1.72 -10.05
CA LEU A 232 9.33 -1.01 -9.40
C LEU A 232 8.07 -1.88 -9.27
N GLY A 233 7.67 -2.55 -10.34
CA GLY A 233 6.45 -3.36 -10.37
C GLY A 233 6.52 -4.54 -9.39
N GLU A 234 7.61 -5.29 -9.43
CA GLU A 234 7.80 -6.45 -8.54
C GLU A 234 7.75 -6.04 -7.08
N MET A 235 8.44 -4.96 -6.70
CA MET A 235 8.45 -4.45 -5.32
C MET A 235 7.08 -4.01 -4.84
N ILE A 236 6.31 -3.33 -5.67
CA ILE A 236 4.96 -2.87 -5.33
C ILE A 236 4.01 -4.06 -5.10
N PHE A 237 4.04 -5.05 -5.98
CA PHE A 237 3.19 -6.24 -5.84
C PHE A 237 3.56 -7.06 -4.62
N GLU A 238 4.85 -7.28 -4.41
CA GLU A 238 5.34 -8.02 -3.24
C GLU A 238 4.93 -7.32 -1.92
N ASP A 239 5.13 -6.01 -1.83
CA ASP A 239 4.77 -5.26 -0.63
C ASP A 239 3.26 -5.25 -0.40
N TYR A 240 2.45 -5.15 -1.46
CA TYR A 240 1.01 -5.24 -1.36
C TYR A 240 0.57 -6.58 -0.76
N GLU A 241 1.08 -7.69 -1.28
CA GLU A 241 0.76 -9.01 -0.76
C GLU A 241 1.25 -9.22 0.68
N GLN A 242 2.46 -8.75 1.00
CA GLN A 242 3.00 -8.86 2.36
C GLN A 242 2.17 -8.07 3.38
N ASN A 243 1.74 -6.85 3.04
CA ASN A 243 0.93 -6.02 3.93
C ASN A 243 -0.45 -6.65 4.16
N ARG A 244 -1.00 -7.29 3.13
CA ARG A 244 -2.27 -7.99 3.21
C ARG A 244 -2.19 -9.24 4.08
N LYS A 245 -1.08 -9.96 4.05
CA LYS A 245 -0.84 -11.19 4.84
C LYS A 245 -0.45 -10.91 6.29
N LYS A 246 -0.14 -9.67 6.67
CA LYS A 246 0.17 -9.35 8.07
C LYS A 246 -1.07 -9.64 8.93
N ARG A 247 -0.95 -10.71 9.74
CA ARG A 247 -1.92 -11.02 10.78
C ARG A 247 -1.97 -9.83 11.74
N LEU A 248 -3.16 -9.35 12.03
CA LEU A 248 -3.38 -8.51 13.19
C LEU A 248 -3.00 -9.34 14.42
N ARG A 249 -1.89 -8.98 15.06
CA ARG A 249 -1.56 -9.42 16.42
C ARG A 249 -2.32 -8.57 17.41
#